data_187f8066d6285a1614a2fe937a666317
#
_entry.id   187f8066d6285a1614a2fe937a666317
#
_cell.length_a   1.000
_cell.length_b   1.000
_cell.length_c   1.000
_cell.angle_alpha   90.00
_cell.angle_beta   90.00
_cell.angle_gamma   90.00
#
_symmetry.space_group_name_H-M   'P 1'
#
loop_
_entity.id
_entity.type
_entity.pdbx_description
1 polymer ?
#
loop_
_entity_poly.entity_id
_entity_poly.type
_entity_poly.pdbx_seq_one_letter_code
_entity_poly.pdbx_strand_id
1 'polypeptide(L)'
;MGHSRTRVSSDRWIIAFLVVFGIILLRSCCFASWMYLGVASLAGSLHDDTCSEVPGLVHEQLQVCESNPQSLLCISEGAKRGILECQSQFRFERWNCSTQKNYTVFGPVLRKGTRETAFIYAVLSAGVVHAVTQACSVGNLTDCSCDMSRYGEADVDGWKWGGCSDNVNYGLWFSRTFVDAPETISHQTSRTIRSLMNLHNNEVGRK
;
A
#
# COMPACT_ATOMS: atom_id res chain seq x y z
N MET A 1 -18.08 -61.94 11.09
CA MET A 1 -18.62 -60.81 10.33
C MET A 1 -18.72 -59.61 11.29
N GLY A 2 -17.92 -58.57 11.12
CA GLY A 2 -18.05 -57.39 11.97
C GLY A 2 -16.72 -56.63 12.22
N HIS A 3 -16.10 -56.09 11.19
CA HIS A 3 -15.04 -55.08 11.39
C HIS A 3 -14.82 -54.24 10.11
N SER A 4 -15.82 -53.42 9.73
CA SER A 4 -15.65 -52.54 8.57
C SER A 4 -16.33 -51.17 8.69
N ARG A 5 -16.91 -50.81 9.84
CA ARG A 5 -17.67 -49.54 9.96
C ARG A 5 -16.95 -48.38 10.67
N THR A 6 -15.84 -48.62 11.35
CA THR A 6 -15.18 -47.59 12.18
C THR A 6 -14.09 -46.78 11.41
N ARG A 7 -13.56 -47.32 10.33
CA ARG A 7 -12.47 -46.64 9.57
C ARG A 7 -12.97 -45.44 8.74
N VAL A 8 -14.12 -45.55 8.10
CA VAL A 8 -14.67 -44.49 7.21
C VAL A 8 -15.05 -43.21 7.96
N SER A 9 -15.39 -43.30 9.27
CA SER A 9 -15.71 -42.12 10.08
C SER A 9 -14.46 -41.34 10.45
N SER A 10 -13.36 -42.00 10.76
CA SER A 10 -12.08 -41.34 11.14
C SER A 10 -11.49 -40.53 9.99
N ASP A 11 -11.53 -41.08 8.78
CA ASP A 11 -10.93 -40.43 7.60
C ASP A 11 -11.69 -39.16 7.20
N ARG A 12 -13.01 -39.10 7.39
CA ARG A 12 -13.83 -37.91 7.14
C ARG A 12 -13.50 -36.77 8.10
N TRP A 13 -13.22 -37.05 9.37
CA TRP A 13 -12.81 -36.04 10.35
C TRP A 13 -11.40 -35.53 10.10
N ILE A 14 -10.49 -36.39 9.67
CA ILE A 14 -9.12 -35.99 9.30
C ILE A 14 -9.15 -35.07 8.07
N ILE A 15 -9.93 -35.43 7.03
CA ILE A 15 -10.08 -34.60 5.84
C ILE A 15 -10.71 -33.24 6.19
N ALA A 16 -11.79 -33.22 7.00
CA ALA A 16 -12.41 -32.00 7.46
C ALA A 16 -11.43 -31.12 8.26
N PHE A 17 -10.62 -31.74 9.13
CA PHE A 17 -9.59 -31.02 9.91
C PHE A 17 -8.50 -30.44 9.01
N LEU A 18 -8.02 -31.18 8.02
CA LEU A 18 -7.02 -30.73 7.05
C LEU A 18 -7.55 -29.60 6.16
N VAL A 19 -8.84 -29.67 5.75
CA VAL A 19 -9.47 -28.60 4.96
C VAL A 19 -9.65 -27.33 5.81
N VAL A 20 -10.14 -27.46 7.04
CA VAL A 20 -10.30 -26.31 7.95
C VAL A 20 -8.94 -25.73 8.32
N PHE A 21 -7.95 -26.57 8.60
CA PHE A 21 -6.58 -26.12 8.90
C PHE A 21 -5.93 -25.48 7.67
N GLY A 22 -6.14 -26.03 6.48
CA GLY A 22 -5.71 -25.43 5.21
C GLY A 22 -6.36 -24.05 4.96
N ILE A 23 -7.65 -23.91 5.22
CA ILE A 23 -8.38 -22.62 5.12
C ILE A 23 -7.86 -21.63 6.17
N ILE A 24 -7.56 -22.07 7.38
CA ILE A 24 -6.97 -21.23 8.44
C ILE A 24 -5.56 -20.77 8.05
N LEU A 25 -4.73 -21.68 7.51
CA LEU A 25 -3.40 -21.33 7.02
C LEU A 25 -3.44 -20.38 5.82
N LEU A 26 -4.37 -20.56 4.90
CA LEU A 26 -4.57 -19.65 3.78
C LEU A 26 -5.05 -18.26 4.23
N ARG A 27 -5.85 -18.18 5.30
CA ARG A 27 -6.25 -16.88 5.90
C ARG A 27 -5.12 -16.21 6.69
N SER A 28 -4.13 -16.97 7.16
CA SER A 28 -2.97 -16.41 7.90
C SER A 28 -1.88 -15.85 6.98
N CYS A 29 -1.93 -16.10 5.68
CA CYS A 29 -0.87 -15.74 4.73
C CYS A 29 -0.99 -14.36 4.08
N CYS A 30 -2.08 -13.60 4.28
CA CYS A 30 -2.31 -12.38 3.50
C CYS A 30 -2.21 -11.10 4.31
N PHE A 31 -1.03 -10.80 4.85
CA PHE A 31 -0.60 -9.43 5.13
C PHE A 31 0.48 -8.99 4.12
N ALA A 32 0.42 -9.48 2.90
CA ALA A 32 1.12 -8.86 1.80
C ALA A 32 0.35 -7.58 1.50
N SER A 33 0.89 -6.50 1.91
CA SER A 33 0.35 -5.17 1.70
C SER A 33 1.03 -4.58 0.46
N TRP A 34 0.37 -3.66 -0.24
CA TRP A 34 0.98 -2.80 -1.25
C TRP A 34 2.34 -2.21 -0.80
N MET A 35 2.58 -2.09 0.51
CA MET A 35 3.86 -1.68 1.11
C MET A 35 5.03 -2.57 0.69
N TYR A 36 4.77 -3.84 0.31
CA TYR A 36 5.78 -4.75 -0.20
C TYR A 36 6.44 -4.23 -1.48
N LEU A 37 5.72 -3.49 -2.31
CA LEU A 37 6.26 -2.87 -3.52
C LEU A 37 7.48 -1.98 -3.23
N GLY A 38 7.45 -1.26 -2.11
CA GLY A 38 8.60 -0.44 -1.70
C GLY A 38 9.83 -1.28 -1.36
N VAL A 39 9.66 -2.44 -0.71
CA VAL A 39 10.77 -3.37 -0.40
C VAL A 39 11.28 -4.06 -1.65
N ALA A 40 10.39 -4.49 -2.53
CA ALA A 40 10.76 -5.07 -3.83
C ALA A 40 11.57 -4.07 -4.68
N SER A 41 11.16 -2.80 -4.69
CA SER A 41 11.91 -1.72 -5.35
C SER A 41 13.29 -1.49 -4.72
N LEU A 42 13.41 -1.53 -3.38
CA LEU A 42 14.72 -1.43 -2.70
C LEU A 42 15.64 -2.61 -3.04
N ALA A 43 15.07 -3.81 -3.23
CA ALA A 43 15.83 -5.01 -3.57
C ALA A 43 16.19 -5.09 -5.05
N GLY A 44 15.69 -4.19 -5.90
CA GLY A 44 15.86 -4.24 -7.37
C GLY A 44 15.17 -5.44 -8.02
N SER A 45 14.18 -6.02 -7.33
CA SER A 45 13.46 -7.21 -7.78
C SER A 45 12.14 -6.90 -8.49
N LEU A 46 11.81 -5.63 -8.64
CA LEU A 46 10.63 -5.19 -9.37
C LEU A 46 10.98 -5.17 -10.88
N HIS A 47 10.78 -6.28 -11.56
CA HIS A 47 10.86 -6.39 -13.01
C HIS A 47 9.44 -6.60 -13.53
N ASP A 48 8.97 -5.77 -14.46
CA ASP A 48 7.73 -5.90 -15.24
C ASP A 48 6.58 -6.69 -14.60
N ASP A 49 6.49 -6.61 -13.25
CA ASP A 49 5.47 -7.32 -12.49
C ASP A 49 4.11 -6.83 -12.96
N THR A 50 3.29 -7.76 -13.41
CA THR A 50 1.88 -7.46 -13.69
C THR A 50 1.16 -7.24 -12.36
N CYS A 51 0.14 -6.40 -12.36
CA CYS A 51 -0.66 -6.09 -11.17
C CYS A 51 -1.12 -7.34 -10.41
N SER A 52 -1.44 -8.41 -11.16
CA SER A 52 -1.90 -9.69 -10.61
C SER A 52 -0.82 -10.49 -9.87
N GLU A 53 0.46 -10.21 -10.11
CA GLU A 53 1.57 -10.90 -9.46
C GLU A 53 1.96 -10.25 -8.12
N VAL A 54 1.45 -9.04 -7.85
CA VAL A 54 1.69 -8.37 -6.58
C VAL A 54 0.81 -9.00 -5.49
N PRO A 55 1.40 -9.72 -4.52
CA PRO A 55 0.61 -10.44 -3.54
C PRO A 55 -0.07 -9.48 -2.57
N GLY A 56 -1.34 -9.76 -2.27
CA GLY A 56 -2.10 -9.08 -1.21
C GLY A 56 -2.69 -7.73 -1.60
N LEU A 57 -2.73 -7.38 -2.88
CA LEU A 57 -3.55 -6.28 -3.34
C LEU A 57 -5.04 -6.67 -3.22
N VAL A 58 -5.84 -5.75 -2.72
CA VAL A 58 -7.30 -5.90 -2.72
C VAL A 58 -7.86 -5.59 -4.10
N HIS A 59 -9.11 -5.99 -4.34
CA HIS A 59 -9.75 -5.86 -5.67
C HIS A 59 -9.71 -4.43 -6.21
N GLU A 60 -9.98 -3.45 -5.38
CA GLU A 60 -9.95 -2.03 -5.74
C GLU A 60 -8.53 -1.56 -6.15
N GLN A 61 -7.52 -2.08 -5.47
CA GLN A 61 -6.12 -1.79 -5.83
C GLN A 61 -5.73 -2.44 -7.16
N LEU A 62 -6.21 -3.65 -7.41
CA LEU A 62 -6.01 -4.33 -8.70
C LEU A 62 -6.67 -3.55 -9.84
N GLN A 63 -7.89 -3.08 -9.67
CA GLN A 63 -8.58 -2.27 -10.68
C GLN A 63 -7.81 -0.98 -11.02
N VAL A 64 -7.28 -0.27 -10.00
CA VAL A 64 -6.46 0.93 -10.21
C VAL A 64 -5.19 0.59 -10.99
N CYS A 65 -4.53 -0.49 -10.62
CA CYS A 65 -3.29 -0.94 -11.24
C CYS A 65 -3.52 -1.42 -12.69
N GLU A 66 -4.58 -2.19 -12.95
CA GLU A 66 -4.91 -2.71 -14.28
C GLU A 66 -5.35 -1.60 -15.25
N SER A 67 -6.05 -0.59 -14.74
CA SER A 67 -6.42 0.58 -15.56
C SER A 67 -5.22 1.44 -15.93
N ASN A 68 -4.20 1.50 -15.08
CA ASN A 68 -2.95 2.21 -15.34
C ASN A 68 -1.74 1.44 -14.79
N PRO A 69 -1.18 0.48 -15.57
CA PRO A 69 -0.06 -0.34 -15.11
C PRO A 69 1.19 0.46 -14.73
N GLN A 70 1.40 1.65 -15.34
CA GLN A 70 2.52 2.53 -15.00
C GLN A 70 2.44 3.07 -13.57
N SER A 71 1.25 3.08 -12.97
CA SER A 71 1.05 3.50 -11.57
C SER A 71 1.80 2.60 -10.59
N LEU A 72 2.02 1.32 -10.92
CA LEU A 72 2.73 0.37 -10.06
C LEU A 72 4.15 0.85 -9.75
N LEU A 73 4.87 1.37 -10.75
CA LEU A 73 6.21 1.92 -10.57
C LEU A 73 6.18 3.17 -9.67
N CYS A 74 5.18 4.03 -9.85
CA CYS A 74 5.03 5.22 -9.01
C CYS A 74 4.73 4.86 -7.55
N ILE A 75 3.84 3.89 -7.33
CA ILE A 75 3.51 3.39 -5.98
C ILE A 75 4.75 2.77 -5.32
N SER A 76 5.49 1.95 -6.07
CA SER A 76 6.68 1.28 -5.55
C SER A 76 7.78 2.28 -5.17
N GLU A 77 8.02 3.30 -5.99
CA GLU A 77 8.98 4.37 -5.71
C GLU A 77 8.52 5.22 -4.51
N GLY A 78 7.22 5.56 -4.43
CA GLY A 78 6.65 6.28 -3.31
C GLY A 78 6.77 5.51 -2.00
N ALA A 79 6.44 4.23 -2.00
CA ALA A 79 6.59 3.35 -0.84
C ALA A 79 8.06 3.20 -0.42
N LYS A 80 8.97 3.05 -1.38
CA LYS A 80 10.43 3.01 -1.15
C LYS A 80 10.92 4.28 -0.48
N ARG A 81 10.55 5.45 -0.97
CA ARG A 81 10.91 6.74 -0.36
C ARG A 81 10.39 6.84 1.07
N GLY A 82 9.15 6.44 1.31
CA GLY A 82 8.57 6.41 2.65
C GLY A 82 9.32 5.46 3.59
N ILE A 83 9.75 4.28 3.13
CA ILE A 83 10.58 3.35 3.91
C ILE A 83 11.93 3.98 4.26
N LEU A 84 12.62 4.57 3.30
CA LEU A 84 13.92 5.20 3.51
C LEU A 84 13.82 6.38 4.48
N GLU A 85 12.77 7.19 4.37
CA GLU A 85 12.51 8.29 5.31
C GLU A 85 12.24 7.76 6.72
N CYS A 86 11.42 6.71 6.85
CA CYS A 86 11.19 6.07 8.13
C CYS A 86 12.51 5.58 8.77
N GLN A 87 13.34 4.90 8.00
CA GLN A 87 14.65 4.44 8.47
C GLN A 87 15.58 5.59 8.84
N SER A 88 15.53 6.70 8.13
CA SER A 88 16.31 7.90 8.43
C SER A 88 15.88 8.53 9.76
N GLN A 89 14.58 8.68 9.97
CA GLN A 89 14.02 9.30 11.18
C GLN A 89 14.27 8.45 12.43
N PHE A 90 14.16 7.13 12.31
CA PHE A 90 14.29 6.19 13.43
C PHE A 90 15.67 5.52 13.54
N ARG A 91 16.69 5.99 12.81
CA ARG A 91 18.00 5.30 12.73
C ARG A 91 18.72 5.13 14.08
N PHE A 92 18.44 6.00 15.04
CA PHE A 92 19.05 5.98 16.38
C PHE A 92 18.08 5.51 17.46
N GLU A 93 16.86 5.16 17.07
CA GLU A 93 15.83 4.73 18.00
C GLU A 93 15.93 3.22 18.27
N ARG A 94 15.29 2.79 19.35
CA ARG A 94 15.22 1.37 19.73
C ARG A 94 14.60 0.50 18.62
N TRP A 95 13.65 1.04 17.90
CA TRP A 95 13.09 0.48 16.68
C TRP A 95 13.48 1.39 15.52
N ASN A 96 14.22 0.86 14.57
CA ASN A 96 14.86 1.62 13.49
C ASN A 96 14.14 1.48 12.12
N CYS A 97 12.85 1.18 12.13
CA CYS A 97 12.06 1.00 10.91
C CYS A 97 12.62 -0.07 9.95
N SER A 98 13.27 -1.11 10.51
CA SER A 98 13.83 -2.19 9.69
C SER A 98 12.73 -2.97 8.96
N THR A 99 12.98 -3.28 7.70
CA THR A 99 12.08 -4.04 6.85
C THR A 99 12.53 -5.49 6.73
N GLN A 100 11.56 -6.39 6.58
CA GLN A 100 11.81 -7.80 6.32
C GLN A 100 11.63 -8.06 4.81
N LYS A 101 12.45 -8.95 4.24
CA LYS A 101 12.36 -9.35 2.82
C LYS A 101 11.17 -10.27 2.52
N ASN A 102 10.25 -10.43 3.46
CA ASN A 102 9.02 -11.19 3.27
C ASN A 102 7.82 -10.24 3.18
N TYR A 103 6.66 -10.78 2.85
CA TYR A 103 5.42 -10.02 2.69
C TYR A 103 4.93 -9.28 3.96
N THR A 104 5.57 -9.47 5.10
CA THR A 104 5.27 -8.75 6.35
C THR A 104 6.18 -7.55 6.58
N VAL A 105 6.42 -6.77 5.56
CA VAL A 105 7.37 -5.65 5.42
C VAL A 105 7.97 -5.11 6.72
N PHE A 106 7.15 -4.68 7.66
CA PHE A 106 7.57 -4.15 8.97
C PHE A 106 7.35 -5.15 10.13
N GLY A 107 7.02 -6.41 9.82
CA GLY A 107 6.83 -7.47 10.80
C GLY A 107 5.65 -7.18 11.77
N PRO A 108 5.80 -7.55 13.06
CA PRO A 108 4.70 -7.48 14.02
C PRO A 108 4.30 -6.06 14.44
N VAL A 109 5.08 -5.01 14.12
CA VAL A 109 4.76 -3.64 14.51
C VAL A 109 3.43 -3.19 13.91
N LEU A 110 3.14 -3.55 12.66
CA LEU A 110 1.87 -3.22 12.02
C LEU A 110 0.65 -3.90 12.65
N ARG A 111 0.84 -4.90 13.51
CA ARG A 111 -0.26 -5.56 14.23
C ARG A 111 -0.68 -4.80 15.50
N LYS A 112 0.09 -3.81 15.90
CA LYS A 112 -0.15 -3.02 17.12
C LYS A 112 -0.48 -1.58 16.75
N GLY A 113 -1.38 -0.95 17.50
CA GLY A 113 -1.69 0.47 17.34
C GLY A 113 -0.67 1.31 18.14
N THR A 114 0.54 1.45 17.61
CA THR A 114 1.64 2.21 18.25
C THR A 114 1.97 3.47 17.45
N ARG A 115 2.78 4.36 18.02
CA ARG A 115 3.27 5.57 17.34
C ARG A 115 4.08 5.22 16.09
N GLU A 116 4.85 4.15 16.15
CA GLU A 116 5.63 3.63 15.03
C GLU A 116 4.71 3.22 13.88
N THR A 117 3.62 2.50 14.19
CA THR A 117 2.61 2.13 13.18
C THR A 117 1.96 3.37 12.56
N ALA A 118 1.60 4.36 13.37
CA ALA A 118 1.01 5.61 12.88
C ALA A 118 1.96 6.33 11.92
N PHE A 119 3.25 6.43 12.28
CA PHE A 119 4.26 7.05 11.43
C PHE A 119 4.45 6.30 10.11
N ILE A 120 4.50 4.95 10.12
CA ILE A 120 4.62 4.13 8.91
C ILE A 120 3.48 4.46 7.93
N TYR A 121 2.23 4.42 8.40
CA TYR A 121 1.08 4.70 7.54
C TYR A 121 1.14 6.12 6.96
N ALA A 122 1.47 7.11 7.78
CA ALA A 122 1.58 8.50 7.36
C ALA A 122 2.67 8.70 6.31
N VAL A 123 3.89 8.26 6.58
CA VAL A 123 5.04 8.50 5.69
C VAL A 123 4.94 7.73 4.37
N LEU A 124 4.38 6.52 4.37
CA LEU A 124 4.17 5.77 3.15
C LEU A 124 3.06 6.40 2.29
N SER A 125 1.99 6.87 2.91
CA SER A 125 0.93 7.60 2.21
C SER A 125 1.46 8.89 1.57
N ALA A 126 2.27 9.67 2.31
CA ALA A 126 2.95 10.85 1.79
C ALA A 126 3.87 10.51 0.60
N GLY A 127 4.65 9.44 0.73
CA GLY A 127 5.56 8.98 -0.33
C GLY A 127 4.82 8.65 -1.63
N VAL A 128 3.67 7.97 -1.54
CA VAL A 128 2.84 7.65 -2.72
C VAL A 128 2.28 8.93 -3.34
N VAL A 129 1.73 9.86 -2.55
CA VAL A 129 1.26 11.17 -3.07
C VAL A 129 2.37 11.87 -3.83
N HIS A 130 3.54 11.99 -3.22
CA HIS A 130 4.68 12.67 -3.83
C HIS A 130 5.10 12.01 -5.15
N ALA A 131 5.26 10.68 -5.19
CA ALA A 131 5.71 9.98 -6.38
C ALA A 131 4.70 10.05 -7.53
N VAL A 132 3.41 9.90 -7.23
CA VAL A 132 2.33 10.01 -8.22
C VAL A 132 2.23 11.45 -8.76
N THR A 133 2.26 12.46 -7.88
CA THR A 133 2.25 13.87 -8.28
C THR A 133 3.42 14.19 -9.20
N GLN A 134 4.62 13.75 -8.85
CA GLN A 134 5.82 13.93 -9.66
C GLN A 134 5.69 13.23 -11.03
N ALA A 135 5.18 12.00 -11.05
CA ALA A 135 4.99 11.25 -12.29
C ALA A 135 3.96 11.91 -13.22
N CYS A 136 2.90 12.52 -12.68
CA CYS A 136 1.97 13.34 -13.45
C CYS A 136 2.68 14.55 -14.07
N SER A 137 3.47 15.27 -13.28
CA SER A 137 4.14 16.50 -13.73
C SER A 137 5.16 16.25 -14.84
N VAL A 138 5.83 15.09 -14.82
CA VAL A 138 6.81 14.72 -15.86
C VAL A 138 6.21 13.92 -17.02
N GLY A 139 4.91 13.62 -16.99
CA GLY A 139 4.21 12.88 -18.06
C GLY A 139 4.46 11.37 -18.08
N ASN A 140 4.88 10.78 -16.96
CA ASN A 140 5.08 9.33 -16.84
C ASN A 140 3.76 8.57 -16.59
N LEU A 141 2.70 9.27 -16.24
CA LEU A 141 1.35 8.72 -16.14
C LEU A 141 0.47 9.35 -17.21
N THR A 142 -0.32 8.52 -17.89
CA THR A 142 -1.19 8.96 -19.00
C THR A 142 -2.51 9.54 -18.52
N ASP A 143 -2.95 9.19 -17.32
CA ASP A 143 -4.27 9.56 -16.78
C ASP A 143 -4.28 10.93 -16.09
N CYS A 144 -3.14 11.59 -16.04
CA CYS A 144 -3.00 12.89 -15.41
C CYS A 144 -1.97 13.76 -16.16
N SER A 145 -2.02 15.05 -15.86
CA SER A 145 -1.05 16.03 -16.32
C SER A 145 -0.71 16.99 -15.19
N CYS A 146 0.29 17.83 -15.42
CA CYS A 146 0.56 18.95 -14.50
C CYS A 146 -0.62 19.93 -14.44
N ASP A 147 -0.71 20.66 -13.34
CA ASP A 147 -1.77 21.63 -13.11
C ASP A 147 -1.47 22.96 -13.81
N MET A 148 -2.32 23.32 -14.77
CA MET A 148 -2.23 24.55 -15.56
C MET A 148 -3.03 25.70 -14.96
N SER A 149 -3.62 25.56 -13.78
CA SER A 149 -4.52 26.55 -13.17
C SER A 149 -3.87 27.93 -12.98
N ARG A 150 -2.57 27.96 -12.76
CA ARG A 150 -1.79 29.20 -12.59
C ARG A 150 -1.09 29.69 -13.85
N TYR A 151 -1.27 29.01 -14.98
CA TYR A 151 -0.62 29.40 -16.23
C TYR A 151 -1.09 30.80 -16.67
N GLY A 152 -0.12 31.68 -16.90
CA GLY A 152 -0.40 33.08 -17.32
C GLY A 152 -0.75 34.02 -16.16
N GLU A 153 -0.82 33.57 -14.91
CA GLU A 153 -0.92 34.47 -13.76
C GLU A 153 0.25 35.45 -13.74
N ALA A 154 -0.04 36.75 -13.54
CA ALA A 154 0.96 37.79 -13.44
C ALA A 154 1.22 38.14 -11.98
N ASP A 155 2.50 38.31 -11.64
CA ASP A 155 2.92 38.86 -10.35
C ASP A 155 2.89 40.41 -10.39
N VAL A 156 3.03 41.02 -9.22
CA VAL A 156 3.03 42.48 -9.02
C VAL A 156 4.06 43.21 -9.90
N ASP A 157 5.18 42.53 -10.19
CA ASP A 157 6.28 43.02 -11.03
C ASP A 157 6.10 42.76 -12.54
N GLY A 158 4.91 42.24 -12.94
CA GLY A 158 4.60 41.95 -14.35
C GLY A 158 5.17 40.65 -14.88
N TRP A 159 5.84 39.86 -14.04
CA TRP A 159 6.27 38.52 -14.39
C TRP A 159 5.04 37.59 -14.53
N LYS A 160 5.06 36.75 -15.57
CA LYS A 160 3.96 35.78 -15.81
C LYS A 160 4.42 34.37 -15.60
N TRP A 161 3.60 33.59 -14.87
CA TRP A 161 3.84 32.17 -14.69
C TRP A 161 3.69 31.45 -16.04
N GLY A 162 4.79 30.92 -16.55
CA GLY A 162 4.84 30.25 -17.89
C GLY A 162 4.94 28.74 -17.84
N GLY A 163 4.98 28.14 -16.63
CA GLY A 163 5.03 26.69 -16.42
C GLY A 163 3.72 26.12 -15.94
N CYS A 164 3.70 24.80 -15.68
CA CYS A 164 2.63 24.16 -14.96
C CYS A 164 3.08 23.77 -13.55
N SER A 165 2.13 23.66 -12.64
CA SER A 165 2.34 23.29 -11.25
C SER A 165 2.18 21.78 -11.05
N ASP A 166 2.66 21.27 -9.94
CA ASP A 166 2.41 19.88 -9.55
C ASP A 166 0.91 19.64 -9.31
N ASN A 167 0.38 18.57 -9.90
CA ASN A 167 -1.01 18.19 -9.73
C ASN A 167 -1.20 17.41 -8.41
N VAL A 168 -1.06 18.14 -7.30
CA VAL A 168 -1.20 17.56 -5.95
C VAL A 168 -2.58 16.96 -5.73
N ASN A 169 -3.62 17.55 -6.32
CA ASN A 169 -4.99 17.06 -6.20
C ASN A 169 -5.15 15.65 -6.77
N TYR A 170 -4.52 15.36 -7.90
CA TYR A 170 -4.50 14.01 -8.46
C TYR A 170 -3.75 13.03 -7.54
N GLY A 171 -2.57 13.41 -7.05
CA GLY A 171 -1.80 12.57 -6.13
C GLY A 171 -2.56 12.24 -4.84
N LEU A 172 -3.27 13.23 -4.28
CA LEU A 172 -4.13 13.05 -3.11
C LEU A 172 -5.30 12.10 -3.40
N TRP A 173 -5.99 12.31 -4.51
CA TRP A 173 -7.09 11.42 -4.94
C TRP A 173 -6.60 9.99 -5.16
N PHE A 174 -5.50 9.82 -5.89
CA PHE A 174 -4.90 8.52 -6.16
C PHE A 174 -4.52 7.79 -4.87
N SER A 175 -3.85 8.48 -3.95
CA SER A 175 -3.46 7.89 -2.66
C SER A 175 -4.70 7.47 -1.84
N ARG A 176 -5.78 8.25 -1.82
CA ARG A 176 -7.03 7.85 -1.16
C ARG A 176 -7.62 6.60 -1.81
N THR A 177 -7.65 6.55 -3.13
CA THR A 177 -8.22 5.42 -3.86
C THR A 177 -7.41 4.15 -3.67
N PHE A 178 -6.08 4.21 -3.73
CA PHE A 178 -5.21 3.04 -3.68
C PHE A 178 -4.77 2.68 -2.27
N VAL A 179 -4.20 3.64 -1.51
CA VAL A 179 -3.60 3.37 -0.19
C VAL A 179 -4.67 3.07 0.86
N ASP A 180 -5.82 3.73 0.81
CA ASP A 180 -6.88 3.55 1.79
C ASP A 180 -7.77 2.33 1.51
N ALA A 181 -7.74 1.75 0.31
CA ALA A 181 -8.63 0.66 -0.08
C ALA A 181 -8.65 -0.51 0.92
N PRO A 182 -7.51 -1.09 1.34
CA PRO A 182 -7.51 -2.21 2.29
C PRO A 182 -8.15 -1.86 3.63
N GLU A 183 -7.90 -0.65 4.13
CA GLU A 183 -8.42 -0.19 5.41
C GLU A 183 -9.90 0.16 5.33
N THR A 184 -10.36 0.71 4.20
CA THR A 184 -11.76 1.02 3.94
C THR A 184 -12.60 -0.25 3.90
N ILE A 185 -12.14 -1.29 3.20
CA ILE A 185 -12.81 -2.60 3.14
C ILE A 185 -12.83 -3.24 4.52
N SER A 186 -11.70 -3.23 5.22
CA SER A 186 -11.59 -3.76 6.58
C SER A 186 -12.55 -3.05 7.53
N HIS A 187 -12.67 -1.73 7.42
CA HIS A 187 -13.60 -0.95 8.23
C HIS A 187 -15.06 -1.25 7.90
N GLN A 188 -15.42 -1.35 6.62
CA GLN A 188 -16.77 -1.69 6.20
C GLN A 188 -17.19 -3.09 6.64
N THR A 189 -16.26 -4.06 6.59
CA THR A 189 -16.53 -5.46 6.91
C THR A 189 -16.56 -5.73 8.42
N SER A 190 -15.60 -5.23 9.17
CA SER A 190 -15.41 -5.56 10.59
C SER A 190 -15.52 -4.37 11.54
N ARG A 191 -15.63 -3.14 11.03
CA ARG A 191 -15.77 -1.88 11.80
C ARG A 191 -14.75 -1.73 12.91
N THR A 192 -13.49 -2.09 12.65
CA THR A 192 -12.44 -2.02 13.67
C THR A 192 -11.97 -0.58 13.87
N ILE A 193 -11.70 -0.21 15.13
CA ILE A 193 -11.07 1.08 15.49
C ILE A 193 -9.70 1.20 14.80
N ARG A 194 -9.01 0.08 14.61
CA ARG A 194 -7.71 0.05 13.95
C ARG A 194 -7.77 0.56 12.51
N SER A 195 -8.71 0.08 11.70
CA SER A 195 -8.84 0.55 10.31
C SER A 195 -9.14 2.03 10.23
N LEU A 196 -9.98 2.56 11.14
CA LEU A 196 -10.21 4.01 11.26
C LEU A 196 -8.93 4.78 11.61
N MET A 197 -8.13 4.28 12.56
CA MET A 197 -6.86 4.91 12.94
C MET A 197 -5.87 4.88 11.77
N ASN A 198 -5.79 3.79 11.02
CA ASN A 198 -4.91 3.69 9.86
C ASN A 198 -5.33 4.66 8.75
N LEU A 199 -6.64 4.77 8.46
CA LEU A 199 -7.18 5.79 7.54
C LEU A 199 -6.84 7.22 8.00
N HIS A 200 -6.99 7.49 9.30
CA HIS A 200 -6.60 8.78 9.88
C HIS A 200 -5.10 9.06 9.69
N ASN A 201 -4.24 8.08 9.96
CA ASN A 201 -2.80 8.22 9.82
C ASN A 201 -2.39 8.43 8.35
N ASN A 202 -3.00 7.72 7.41
CA ASN A 202 -2.82 7.96 5.98
C ASN A 202 -3.17 9.41 5.62
N GLU A 203 -4.30 9.91 6.11
CA GLU A 203 -4.75 11.29 5.85
C GLU A 203 -3.82 12.34 6.47
N VAL A 204 -3.25 12.07 7.66
CA VAL A 204 -2.25 12.95 8.27
C VAL A 204 -0.99 13.05 7.41
N GLY A 205 -0.54 11.93 6.82
CA GLY A 205 0.62 11.92 5.94
C GLY A 205 0.40 12.68 4.61
N ARG A 206 -0.85 12.84 4.19
CA ARG A 206 -1.23 13.58 2.98
C ARG A 206 -1.35 15.08 3.15
N LYS A 207 -1.37 15.57 4.38
CA LYS A 207 -1.45 17.01 4.74
C LYS A 207 -0.07 17.64 4.88
#